data_1dd8974b40f566bc09cab83d5e13bd4f
#
_entry.id   1dd8974b40f566bc09cab83d5e13bd4f
#
_cell.length_a   1.000
_cell.length_b   1.000
_cell.length_c   1.000
_cell.angle_alpha   90.00
_cell.angle_beta   90.00
_cell.angle_gamma   90.00
#
_symmetry.space_group_name_H-M   'P 1'
#
loop_
_entity.id
_entity.type
_entity.pdbx_description
1 polymer ?
#
loop_
_entity_poly.entity_id
_entity_poly.type
_entity_poly.pdbx_seq_one_letter_code
_entity_poly.pdbx_strand_id
1 'polypeptide(L)'
;MNKRLKIAKGLLSEKGVIFISIDDNEQAQLKLLCDEVFGVQNNMGIIVWKKKTNGNNMGFIPPVHDYILAYAQNILNLSSNEFGYPITEDYLKKTYSNPDNDIRGPWTTTDLSANHVGPYYPITNPQTGTVHYPPKGRYWVFNEQETLKRIKDGRIIFGKSGITNPVQKVFMKDRTFKRLTVESWWDNHGLNQEGTTELN
;
A
#
# COMPACT_ATOMS: atom_id res chain seq x y z
N MET A 1 8.71 11.98 29.47
CA MET A 1 7.96 11.37 28.36
C MET A 1 7.29 10.04 28.78
N ASN A 2 7.99 9.05 29.40
CA ASN A 2 7.45 7.72 29.74
C ASN A 2 6.07 7.75 30.47
N LYS A 3 5.92 8.55 31.53
CA LYS A 3 4.63 8.67 32.25
C LYS A 3 3.47 9.10 31.31
N ARG A 4 3.71 10.01 30.37
CA ARG A 4 2.69 10.48 29.43
C ARG A 4 2.28 9.37 28.44
N LEU A 5 3.25 8.60 27.95
CA LEU A 5 2.99 7.48 27.05
C LEU A 5 2.21 6.37 27.74
N LYS A 6 2.52 6.04 29.02
CA LYS A 6 1.76 5.07 29.82
C LYS A 6 0.31 5.52 30.05
N ILE A 7 0.10 6.80 30.34
CA ILE A 7 -1.26 7.36 30.46
C ILE A 7 -1.99 7.27 29.12
N ALA A 8 -1.35 7.71 28.04
CA ALA A 8 -1.93 7.64 26.69
C ALA A 8 -2.31 6.21 26.31
N LYS A 9 -1.44 5.22 26.60
CA LYS A 9 -1.75 3.81 26.39
C LYS A 9 -3.02 3.36 27.13
N GLY A 10 -3.18 3.80 28.39
CA GLY A 10 -4.35 3.48 29.19
C GLY A 10 -5.66 4.12 28.70
N LEU A 11 -5.59 5.14 27.84
CA LEU A 11 -6.76 5.78 27.24
C LEU A 11 -7.17 5.13 25.89
N LEU A 12 -6.33 4.29 25.31
CA LEU A 12 -6.66 3.62 24.05
C LEU A 12 -7.66 2.50 24.27
N SER A 13 -8.66 2.42 23.41
CA SER A 13 -9.51 1.23 23.31
C SER A 13 -8.72 0.01 22.82
N GLU A 14 -9.29 -1.18 22.89
CA GLU A 14 -8.65 -2.41 22.40
C GLU A 14 -8.19 -2.37 20.93
N LYS A 15 -8.88 -1.59 20.08
CA LYS A 15 -8.55 -1.31 18.70
C LYS A 15 -7.91 0.08 18.52
N GLY A 16 -7.54 0.74 19.61
CA GLY A 16 -6.99 2.09 19.58
C GLY A 16 -5.60 2.15 18.95
N VAL A 17 -5.34 3.22 18.24
CA VAL A 17 -4.05 3.54 17.62
C VAL A 17 -3.61 4.91 18.10
N ILE A 18 -2.32 5.08 18.36
CA ILE A 18 -1.71 6.36 18.67
C ILE A 18 -0.71 6.75 17.59
N PHE A 19 -0.75 8.02 17.19
CA PHE A 19 0.22 8.64 16.31
C PHE A 19 1.00 9.69 17.09
N ILE A 20 2.31 9.65 17.00
CA ILE A 20 3.20 10.54 17.76
C ILE A 20 4.16 11.19 16.78
N SER A 21 4.01 12.51 16.60
CA SER A 21 4.89 13.28 15.73
C SER A 21 6.16 13.68 16.48
N ILE A 22 7.30 13.62 15.78
CA ILE A 22 8.63 13.94 16.31
C ILE A 22 9.58 14.34 15.17
N ASP A 23 10.55 15.19 15.46
CA ASP A 23 11.64 15.52 14.55
C ASP A 23 12.84 14.56 14.65
N ASP A 24 13.89 14.79 13.87
CA ASP A 24 15.11 14.00 13.84
C ASP A 24 15.85 13.93 15.17
N ASN A 25 15.72 14.96 16.03
CA ASN A 25 16.58 15.08 17.22
C ASN A 25 16.33 13.96 18.24
N GLU A 26 15.08 13.53 18.40
CA GLU A 26 14.67 12.60 19.44
C GLU A 26 13.90 11.38 18.90
N GLN A 27 13.87 11.20 17.57
CA GLN A 27 13.07 10.12 16.93
C GLN A 27 13.50 8.74 17.42
N ALA A 28 14.81 8.45 17.45
CA ALA A 28 15.33 7.14 17.85
C ALA A 28 15.02 6.83 19.32
N GLN A 29 15.22 7.82 20.20
CA GLN A 29 14.96 7.69 21.64
C GLN A 29 13.47 7.51 21.92
N LEU A 30 12.61 8.26 21.22
CA LEU A 30 11.17 8.14 21.34
C LEU A 30 10.69 6.76 20.86
N LYS A 31 11.26 6.26 19.76
CA LYS A 31 10.92 4.91 19.27
C LYS A 31 11.22 3.83 20.30
N LEU A 32 12.42 3.84 20.89
CA LEU A 32 12.78 2.88 21.93
C LEU A 32 11.84 2.95 23.14
N LEU A 33 11.47 4.17 23.53
CA LEU A 33 10.54 4.38 24.63
C LEU A 33 9.13 3.90 24.30
N CYS A 34 8.69 4.09 23.06
CA CYS A 34 7.39 3.57 22.61
C CYS A 34 7.40 2.04 22.53
N ASP A 35 8.50 1.43 22.07
CA ASP A 35 8.66 -0.03 22.08
C ASP A 35 8.56 -0.61 23.50
N GLU A 36 9.16 0.06 24.50
CA GLU A 36 9.04 -0.32 25.90
C GLU A 36 7.60 -0.23 26.41
N VAL A 37 6.91 0.88 26.10
CA VAL A 37 5.57 1.16 26.65
C VAL A 37 4.48 0.38 25.91
N PHE A 38 4.48 0.38 24.60
CA PHE A 38 3.41 -0.25 23.78
C PHE A 38 3.72 -1.69 23.40
N GLY A 39 5.00 -2.08 23.36
CA GLY A 39 5.50 -3.35 22.87
C GLY A 39 5.92 -3.27 21.40
N VAL A 40 7.09 -3.84 21.05
CA VAL A 40 7.65 -3.86 19.69
C VAL A 40 6.65 -4.45 18.69
N GLN A 41 5.92 -5.50 19.08
CA GLN A 41 4.94 -6.17 18.24
C GLN A 41 3.73 -5.30 17.88
N ASN A 42 3.49 -4.21 18.62
CA ASN A 42 2.38 -3.28 18.39
C ASN A 42 2.82 -2.06 17.56
N ASN A 43 4.08 -2.03 17.11
CA ASN A 43 4.55 -1.01 16.17
C ASN A 43 3.90 -1.23 14.80
N MET A 44 3.15 -0.25 14.32
CA MET A 44 2.49 -0.29 13.01
C MET A 44 3.37 0.25 11.89
N GLY A 45 4.43 0.99 12.25
CA GLY A 45 5.36 1.60 11.31
C GLY A 45 5.69 3.05 11.67
N ILE A 46 6.57 3.62 10.86
CA ILE A 46 6.98 5.02 10.94
C ILE A 46 6.65 5.68 9.62
N ILE A 47 5.96 6.80 9.69
CA ILE A 47 5.65 7.64 8.53
C ILE A 47 6.65 8.78 8.50
N VAL A 48 7.24 9.04 7.34
CA VAL A 48 8.07 10.20 7.05
C VAL A 48 7.19 11.24 6.39
N TRP A 49 6.93 12.33 7.08
CA TRP A 49 6.07 13.39 6.59
C TRP A 49 6.88 14.60 6.13
N LYS A 50 6.74 14.97 4.87
CA LYS A 50 7.34 16.17 4.30
C LYS A 50 6.59 17.40 4.81
N LYS A 51 7.18 18.11 5.78
CA LYS A 51 6.55 19.25 6.45
C LYS A 51 6.77 20.61 5.76
N LYS A 52 7.75 20.69 4.85
CA LYS A 52 8.06 21.92 4.10
C LYS A 52 8.70 21.62 2.73
N THR A 53 8.55 22.52 1.78
CA THR A 53 9.03 22.35 0.40
C THR A 53 10.55 22.47 0.28
N ASN A 54 11.15 23.42 1.00
CA ASN A 54 12.57 23.75 0.88
C ASN A 54 13.28 23.70 2.24
N GLY A 55 14.51 23.23 2.23
CA GLY A 55 15.45 23.48 3.34
C GLY A 55 15.84 24.96 3.32
N ASN A 56 15.64 25.68 4.42
CA ASN A 56 16.32 26.96 4.59
C ASN A 56 17.83 26.68 4.63
N ASN A 57 18.69 27.67 4.31
CA ASN A 57 20.15 27.55 4.31
C ASN A 57 20.73 27.25 5.72
N MET A 58 20.21 26.21 6.39
CA MET A 58 20.58 25.78 7.73
C MET A 58 21.35 24.46 7.64
N GLY A 59 22.68 24.55 7.57
CA GLY A 59 23.54 23.38 7.54
C GLY A 59 23.67 22.74 6.14
N PHE A 60 24.37 21.60 6.09
CA PHE A 60 24.66 20.89 4.85
C PHE A 60 23.46 20.09 4.31
N ILE A 61 22.63 19.53 5.19
CA ILE A 61 21.43 18.76 4.85
C ILE A 61 20.28 19.23 5.76
N PRO A 62 19.54 20.29 5.35
CA PRO A 62 18.46 20.83 6.17
C PRO A 62 17.27 19.86 6.20
N PRO A 63 16.72 19.54 7.39
CA PRO A 63 15.58 18.67 7.51
C PRO A 63 14.31 19.32 6.95
N VAL A 64 13.63 18.62 6.04
CA VAL A 64 12.37 19.06 5.43
C VAL A 64 11.20 18.18 5.84
N HIS A 65 11.43 17.21 6.72
CA HIS A 65 10.46 16.23 7.19
C HIS A 65 10.41 16.12 8.71
N ASP A 66 9.36 15.50 9.20
CA ASP A 66 9.22 14.95 10.54
C ASP A 66 8.81 13.49 10.44
N TYR A 67 8.87 12.79 11.56
CA TYR A 67 8.41 11.42 11.69
C TYR A 67 7.10 11.35 12.44
N ILE A 68 6.27 10.37 12.10
CA ILE A 68 5.07 10.02 12.85
C ILE A 68 5.18 8.54 13.19
N LEU A 69 5.37 8.24 14.48
CA LEU A 69 5.39 6.86 14.98
C LEU A 69 3.95 6.41 15.22
N ALA A 70 3.60 5.24 14.69
CA ALA A 70 2.27 4.67 14.86
C ALA A 70 2.34 3.37 15.68
N TYR A 71 1.56 3.31 16.75
CA TYR A 71 1.44 2.14 17.62
C TYR A 71 -0.02 1.78 17.87
N ALA A 72 -0.34 0.50 17.84
CA ALA A 72 -1.62 -0.02 18.26
C ALA A 72 -1.63 -0.32 19.77
N GLN A 73 -2.80 -0.29 20.40
CA GLN A 73 -2.98 -0.88 21.73
C GLN A 73 -2.74 -2.40 21.68
N ASN A 74 -3.32 -3.06 20.67
CA ASN A 74 -3.06 -4.45 20.33
C ASN A 74 -3.24 -4.63 18.80
N ILE A 75 -2.15 -4.88 18.10
CA ILE A 75 -2.16 -5.01 16.62
C ILE A 75 -3.00 -6.21 16.15
N LEU A 76 -3.13 -7.25 16.97
CA LEU A 76 -3.93 -8.44 16.65
C LEU A 76 -5.44 -8.14 16.59
N ASN A 77 -5.88 -7.06 17.22
CA ASN A 77 -7.28 -6.62 17.20
C ASN A 77 -7.58 -5.73 15.98
N LEU A 78 -6.56 -5.35 15.18
CA LEU A 78 -6.72 -4.54 13.98
C LEU A 78 -6.80 -5.41 12.73
N SER A 79 -7.69 -5.02 11.84
CA SER A 79 -7.78 -5.60 10.50
C SER A 79 -7.33 -4.58 9.45
N SER A 80 -6.62 -5.02 8.42
CA SER A 80 -6.29 -4.19 7.26
C SER A 80 -7.53 -3.63 6.54
N ASN A 81 -8.70 -4.21 6.78
CA ASN A 81 -9.97 -3.70 6.28
C ASN A 81 -10.60 -2.61 7.18
N GLU A 82 -10.06 -2.39 8.38
CA GLU A 82 -10.53 -1.36 9.31
C GLU A 82 -9.57 -0.16 9.37
N PHE A 83 -8.28 -0.37 9.05
CA PHE A 83 -7.25 0.65 9.07
C PHE A 83 -6.83 1.06 7.65
N GLY A 84 -6.78 2.36 7.36
CA GLY A 84 -6.40 2.92 6.07
C GLY A 84 -7.35 4.01 5.58
N TYR A 85 -7.09 4.52 4.36
CA TYR A 85 -7.93 5.54 3.75
C TYR A 85 -9.23 4.95 3.20
N PRO A 86 -10.34 5.68 3.26
CA PRO A 86 -11.57 5.26 2.62
C PRO A 86 -11.38 5.18 1.10
N ILE A 87 -12.02 4.20 0.47
CA ILE A 87 -12.04 4.10 -0.98
C ILE A 87 -13.10 5.08 -1.50
N THR A 88 -12.64 6.06 -2.28
CA THR A 88 -13.51 7.06 -2.90
C THR A 88 -14.02 6.61 -4.27
N GLU A 89 -15.13 7.19 -4.73
CA GLU A 89 -15.63 6.95 -6.09
C GLU A 89 -14.60 7.35 -7.15
N ASP A 90 -13.86 8.44 -6.92
CA ASP A 90 -12.80 8.90 -7.84
C ASP A 90 -11.67 7.88 -7.96
N TYR A 91 -11.26 7.27 -6.85
CA TYR A 91 -10.30 6.17 -6.88
C TYR A 91 -10.82 5.00 -7.71
N LEU A 92 -12.09 4.61 -7.50
CA LEU A 92 -12.69 3.52 -8.25
C LEU A 92 -12.77 3.82 -9.76
N LYS A 93 -13.20 5.02 -10.14
CA LYS A 93 -13.28 5.46 -11.55
C LYS A 93 -11.89 5.55 -12.21
N LYS A 94 -10.85 5.94 -11.47
CA LYS A 94 -9.47 6.02 -11.99
C LYS A 94 -8.83 4.63 -12.12
N THR A 95 -9.13 3.72 -11.20
CA THR A 95 -8.47 2.40 -11.10
C THR A 95 -9.16 1.35 -11.97
N TYR A 96 -10.48 1.41 -12.07
CA TYR A 96 -11.29 0.40 -12.76
C TYR A 96 -12.00 1.00 -13.98
N SER A 97 -11.87 0.33 -15.11
CA SER A 97 -12.55 0.69 -16.35
C SER A 97 -13.13 -0.55 -17.02
N ASN A 98 -14.00 -0.37 -18.00
CA ASN A 98 -14.58 -1.48 -18.77
C ASN A 98 -14.44 -1.20 -20.28
N PRO A 99 -13.21 -1.17 -20.83
CA PRO A 99 -12.95 -0.79 -22.23
C PRO A 99 -13.43 -1.82 -23.25
N ASP A 100 -13.67 -3.06 -22.82
CA ASP A 100 -14.12 -4.17 -23.67
C ASP A 100 -15.58 -4.59 -23.40
N ASN A 101 -16.33 -3.78 -22.63
CA ASN A 101 -17.71 -4.04 -22.25
C ASN A 101 -17.93 -5.44 -21.62
N ASP A 102 -16.97 -5.88 -20.80
CA ASP A 102 -17.08 -7.16 -20.11
C ASP A 102 -18.34 -7.18 -19.23
N ILE A 103 -19.17 -8.19 -19.40
CA ILE A 103 -20.44 -8.33 -18.65
C ILE A 103 -20.27 -8.37 -17.14
N ARG A 104 -19.07 -8.74 -16.66
CA ARG A 104 -18.71 -8.75 -15.23
C ARG A 104 -18.49 -7.36 -14.64
N GLY A 105 -18.40 -6.33 -15.47
CA GLY A 105 -18.26 -4.94 -15.08
C GLY A 105 -16.81 -4.43 -15.12
N PRO A 106 -16.55 -3.25 -14.50
CA PRO A 106 -15.23 -2.63 -14.52
C PRO A 106 -14.13 -3.50 -13.91
N TRP A 107 -12.95 -3.43 -14.48
CA TRP A 107 -11.76 -4.19 -14.05
C TRP A 107 -10.48 -3.35 -14.15
N THR A 108 -9.46 -3.81 -13.47
CA THR A 108 -8.06 -3.34 -13.59
C THR A 108 -7.15 -4.51 -13.89
N THR A 109 -5.88 -4.26 -14.16
CA THR A 109 -4.90 -5.31 -14.42
C THR A 109 -3.95 -5.49 -13.25
N THR A 110 -3.50 -6.73 -13.03
CA THR A 110 -2.38 -7.04 -12.16
C THR A 110 -1.41 -7.98 -12.86
N ASP A 111 -0.16 -7.99 -12.41
CA ASP A 111 0.85 -8.91 -12.91
C ASP A 111 0.40 -10.36 -12.74
N LEU A 112 0.72 -11.18 -13.75
CA LEU A 112 0.51 -12.64 -13.70
C LEU A 112 1.71 -13.37 -13.08
N SER A 113 2.80 -12.66 -12.80
CA SER A 113 4.03 -13.19 -12.23
C SER A 113 4.44 -12.48 -10.94
N ALA A 114 5.13 -13.19 -10.06
CA ALA A 114 5.65 -12.70 -8.79
C ALA A 114 7.11 -13.15 -8.58
N ASN A 115 7.80 -12.53 -7.64
CA ASN A 115 9.23 -12.78 -7.34
C ASN A 115 9.46 -13.88 -6.27
N HIS A 116 8.43 -14.63 -5.90
CA HIS A 116 8.58 -15.81 -5.06
C HIS A 116 8.59 -17.08 -5.93
N VAL A 117 9.28 -18.12 -5.48
CA VAL A 117 9.38 -19.41 -6.18
C VAL A 117 7.96 -19.97 -6.42
N GLY A 118 7.69 -20.34 -7.67
CA GLY A 118 6.38 -20.80 -8.10
C GLY A 118 6.42 -21.50 -9.46
N PRO A 119 5.26 -21.67 -10.11
CA PRO A 119 5.17 -22.35 -11.40
C PRO A 119 5.96 -21.63 -12.52
N TYR A 120 6.63 -22.43 -13.34
CA TYR A 120 7.40 -21.96 -14.50
C TYR A 120 7.07 -22.83 -15.72
N TYR A 121 6.30 -22.28 -16.66
CA TYR A 121 5.86 -22.98 -17.88
C TYR A 121 5.53 -21.94 -18.96
N PRO A 122 5.46 -22.34 -20.25
CA PRO A 122 5.06 -21.44 -21.32
C PRO A 122 3.56 -21.13 -21.30
N ILE A 123 3.19 -19.87 -21.51
CA ILE A 123 1.82 -19.43 -21.79
C ILE A 123 1.73 -19.03 -23.24
N THR A 124 0.91 -19.71 -24.03
CA THR A 124 0.71 -19.38 -25.44
C THR A 124 -0.50 -18.46 -25.61
N ASN A 125 -0.29 -17.33 -26.29
CA ASN A 125 -1.37 -16.45 -26.70
C ASN A 125 -2.25 -17.17 -27.76
N PRO A 126 -3.53 -17.43 -27.48
CA PRO A 126 -4.39 -18.20 -28.39
C PRO A 126 -4.70 -17.48 -29.71
N GLN A 127 -4.50 -16.15 -29.78
CA GLN A 127 -4.79 -15.36 -30.99
C GLN A 127 -3.57 -15.25 -31.91
N THR A 128 -2.36 -15.17 -31.36
CA THR A 128 -1.15 -14.90 -32.13
C THR A 128 -0.19 -16.09 -32.19
N GLY A 129 -0.37 -17.09 -31.30
CA GLY A 129 0.57 -18.19 -31.12
C GLY A 129 1.86 -17.80 -30.37
N THR A 130 2.01 -16.56 -29.96
CA THR A 130 3.19 -16.08 -29.23
C THR A 130 3.30 -16.77 -27.88
N VAL A 131 4.50 -17.26 -27.57
CA VAL A 131 4.80 -17.96 -26.30
C VAL A 131 5.45 -17.00 -25.33
N HIS A 132 4.91 -16.97 -24.10
CA HIS A 132 5.39 -16.13 -23.02
C HIS A 132 5.91 -16.98 -21.86
N TYR A 133 7.06 -16.57 -21.29
CA TYR A 133 7.60 -17.11 -20.04
C TYR A 133 7.59 -16.04 -18.96
N PRO A 134 7.64 -16.42 -17.68
CA PRO A 134 7.83 -15.41 -16.62
C PRO A 134 9.11 -14.61 -16.87
N PRO A 135 9.14 -13.31 -16.56
CA PRO A 135 10.36 -12.53 -16.59
C PRO A 135 11.46 -13.18 -15.73
N LYS A 136 12.73 -12.91 -16.04
CA LYS A 136 13.87 -13.45 -15.30
C LYS A 136 13.72 -13.19 -13.79
N GLY A 137 13.84 -14.25 -12.99
CA GLY A 137 13.69 -14.20 -11.53
C GLY A 137 12.24 -14.13 -11.03
N ARG A 138 11.27 -14.28 -11.91
CA ARG A 138 9.84 -14.32 -11.56
C ARG A 138 9.22 -15.65 -11.94
N TYR A 139 8.07 -15.95 -11.35
CA TYR A 139 7.31 -17.18 -11.54
C TYR A 139 5.83 -16.83 -11.73
N TRP A 140 5.07 -17.70 -12.42
CA TRP A 140 3.64 -17.47 -12.54
C TRP A 140 2.92 -17.60 -11.19
N VAL A 141 1.89 -16.79 -11.01
CA VAL A 141 1.06 -16.82 -9.79
C VAL A 141 0.15 -18.06 -9.75
N PHE A 142 -0.25 -18.55 -10.92
CA PHE A 142 -1.14 -19.70 -11.04
C PHE A 142 -0.43 -20.90 -11.66
N ASN A 143 -0.91 -22.10 -11.34
CA ASN A 143 -0.51 -23.30 -12.07
C ASN A 143 -1.09 -23.30 -13.50
N GLU A 144 -0.61 -24.20 -14.36
CA GLU A 144 -0.97 -24.24 -15.76
C GLU A 144 -2.47 -24.45 -15.98
N GLN A 145 -3.10 -25.35 -15.23
CA GLN A 145 -4.53 -25.63 -15.34
C GLN A 145 -5.40 -24.41 -15.03
N GLU A 146 -5.10 -23.72 -13.94
CA GLU A 146 -5.83 -22.51 -13.56
C GLU A 146 -5.58 -21.38 -14.57
N THR A 147 -4.37 -21.26 -15.12
CA THR A 147 -4.06 -20.29 -16.18
C THR A 147 -4.85 -20.56 -17.45
N LEU A 148 -4.90 -21.78 -17.92
CA LEU A 148 -5.70 -22.15 -19.10
C LEU A 148 -7.20 -21.85 -18.89
N LYS A 149 -7.73 -22.16 -17.71
CA LYS A 149 -9.10 -21.80 -17.33
C LYS A 149 -9.33 -20.29 -17.38
N ARG A 150 -8.40 -19.49 -16.85
CA ARG A 150 -8.47 -18.03 -16.86
C ARG A 150 -8.32 -17.42 -18.26
N ILE A 151 -7.53 -18.03 -19.13
CA ILE A 151 -7.44 -17.63 -20.55
C ILE A 151 -8.80 -17.86 -21.22
N LYS A 152 -9.39 -19.05 -21.04
CA LYS A 152 -10.71 -19.40 -21.61
C LYS A 152 -11.83 -18.50 -21.08
N ASP A 153 -11.74 -18.09 -19.82
CA ASP A 153 -12.68 -17.16 -19.17
C ASP A 153 -12.42 -15.69 -19.53
N GLY A 154 -11.44 -15.38 -20.37
CA GLY A 154 -11.07 -14.01 -20.75
C GLY A 154 -10.53 -13.16 -19.59
N ARG A 155 -10.04 -13.80 -18.52
CA ARG A 155 -9.41 -13.12 -17.38
C ARG A 155 -7.92 -12.84 -17.60
N ILE A 156 -7.27 -13.50 -18.53
CA ILE A 156 -5.88 -13.20 -18.92
C ILE A 156 -5.91 -12.45 -20.24
N ILE A 157 -5.22 -11.30 -20.24
CA ILE A 157 -5.12 -10.41 -21.38
C ILE A 157 -3.70 -10.44 -21.91
N PHE A 158 -3.59 -10.60 -23.20
CA PHE A 158 -2.34 -10.37 -23.93
C PHE A 158 -2.39 -8.97 -24.51
N GLY A 159 -1.32 -8.20 -24.38
CA GLY A 159 -1.31 -6.82 -24.88
C GLY A 159 -1.66 -6.75 -26.39
N LYS A 160 -2.05 -5.57 -26.87
CA LYS A 160 -2.52 -5.36 -28.26
C LYS A 160 -1.55 -5.88 -29.33
N SER A 161 -0.25 -5.82 -29.07
CA SER A 161 0.80 -6.36 -29.97
C SER A 161 0.97 -7.89 -29.83
N GLY A 162 0.41 -8.51 -28.80
CA GLY A 162 0.64 -9.92 -28.48
C GLY A 162 2.04 -10.24 -27.93
N ILE A 163 2.94 -9.26 -27.85
CA ILE A 163 4.34 -9.43 -27.46
C ILE A 163 4.57 -9.14 -25.96
N THR A 164 3.75 -8.28 -25.37
CA THR A 164 3.86 -7.92 -23.96
C THR A 164 3.46 -9.09 -23.07
N ASN A 165 4.09 -9.20 -21.89
CA ASN A 165 3.73 -10.22 -20.91
C ASN A 165 2.25 -10.20 -20.61
N PRO A 166 1.61 -11.39 -20.49
CA PRO A 166 0.21 -11.47 -20.13
C PRO A 166 -0.03 -10.92 -18.72
N VAL A 167 -1.16 -10.27 -18.54
CA VAL A 167 -1.65 -9.75 -17.28
C VAL A 167 -3.05 -10.28 -16.99
N GLN A 168 -3.49 -10.24 -15.73
CA GLN A 168 -4.84 -10.67 -15.39
C GLN A 168 -5.77 -9.50 -15.13
N LYS A 169 -7.06 -9.68 -15.49
CA LYS A 169 -8.16 -8.82 -15.08
C LYS A 169 -8.53 -9.11 -13.63
N VAL A 170 -8.63 -8.05 -12.83
CA VAL A 170 -9.21 -8.06 -11.49
C VAL A 170 -10.44 -7.18 -11.50
N PHE A 171 -11.62 -7.77 -11.35
CA PHE A 171 -12.88 -7.04 -11.41
C PHE A 171 -13.11 -6.26 -10.12
N MET A 172 -13.69 -5.08 -10.25
CA MET A 172 -14.01 -4.21 -9.13
C MET A 172 -14.88 -4.91 -8.08
N LYS A 173 -15.83 -5.75 -8.52
CA LYS A 173 -16.69 -6.55 -7.64
C LYS A 173 -15.98 -7.65 -6.85
N ASP A 174 -14.86 -8.17 -7.39
CA ASP A 174 -14.05 -9.23 -6.78
C ASP A 174 -13.01 -8.66 -5.78
N ARG A 175 -13.01 -7.33 -5.57
CA ARG A 175 -12.09 -6.65 -4.66
C ARG A 175 -12.30 -7.11 -3.23
N THR A 176 -11.23 -7.55 -2.58
CA THR A 176 -11.23 -8.03 -1.19
C THR A 176 -10.91 -6.95 -0.16
N PHE A 177 -10.12 -5.92 -0.54
CA PHE A 177 -9.77 -4.81 0.35
C PHE A 177 -10.89 -3.77 0.43
N LYS A 178 -11.13 -3.24 1.62
CA LYS A 178 -12.16 -2.23 1.91
C LYS A 178 -11.58 -0.84 2.13
N ARG A 179 -10.26 -0.75 2.33
CA ARG A 179 -9.51 0.50 2.54
C ARG A 179 -8.21 0.48 1.76
N LEU A 180 -7.71 1.66 1.44
CA LEU A 180 -6.38 1.82 0.86
C LEU A 180 -5.34 1.83 1.96
N THR A 181 -4.20 1.19 1.70
CA THR A 181 -3.08 1.14 2.64
C THR A 181 -2.53 2.54 2.92
N VAL A 182 -2.20 2.83 4.16
CA VAL A 182 -1.44 4.03 4.52
C VAL A 182 0.01 3.81 4.14
N GLU A 183 0.55 4.72 3.34
CA GLU A 183 1.95 4.68 2.94
C GLU A 183 2.84 5.32 4.01
N SER A 184 4.09 4.86 4.09
CA SER A 184 5.07 5.40 5.04
C SER A 184 5.73 6.69 4.56
N TRP A 185 5.47 7.14 3.33
CA TRP A 185 5.98 8.36 2.73
C TRP A 185 4.84 9.35 2.45
N TRP A 186 4.83 10.46 3.19
CA TRP A 186 3.83 11.51 3.08
C TRP A 186 4.42 12.79 2.51
N ASP A 187 4.46 12.94 1.20
CA ASP A 187 4.92 14.14 0.49
C ASP A 187 3.78 15.03 -0.04
N ASN A 188 2.54 14.53 0.04
CA ASN A 188 1.33 15.18 -0.48
C ASN A 188 0.20 15.29 0.57
N HIS A 189 0.53 15.26 1.86
CA HIS A 189 -0.43 15.29 2.98
C HIS A 189 -0.46 16.63 3.71
N GLY A 190 -0.26 17.72 2.97
CA GLY A 190 -0.20 19.06 3.52
C GLY A 190 1.16 19.42 4.14
N LEU A 191 1.43 20.70 4.21
CA LEU A 191 2.64 21.27 4.78
C LEU A 191 2.30 22.05 6.06
N ASN A 192 3.29 22.31 6.92
CA ASN A 192 3.09 23.11 8.14
C ASN A 192 2.42 24.46 7.88
N GLN A 193 2.71 25.10 6.75
CA GLN A 193 2.10 26.39 6.37
C GLN A 193 0.59 26.29 6.13
N GLU A 194 0.13 25.17 5.59
CA GLU A 194 -1.29 24.95 5.30
C GLU A 194 -2.10 24.81 6.60
N GLY A 195 -1.58 24.10 7.60
CA GLY A 195 -2.20 24.00 8.92
C GLY A 195 -2.35 25.35 9.63
N THR A 196 -1.42 26.29 9.43
CA THR A 196 -1.55 27.65 9.98
C THR A 196 -2.69 28.42 9.30
N THR A 197 -2.92 28.16 8.00
CA THR A 197 -3.99 28.84 7.24
C THR A 197 -5.38 28.29 7.61
N GLU A 198 -5.49 27.01 7.97
CA GLU A 198 -6.76 26.43 8.42
C GLU A 198 -7.22 26.90 9.80
N LEU A 199 -6.29 27.36 10.65
CA LEU A 199 -6.58 27.82 12.01
C LEU A 199 -6.93 29.31 12.10
N ASN A 200 -6.77 30.09 11.02
CA ASN A 200 -7.10 31.50 10.90
C ASN A 200 -8.35 31.72 10.05
#